data_132877768c8bff8d25636a185567aaa3
#
_entry.id   132877768c8bff8d25636a185567aaa3
#
_cell.length_a   1.000
_cell.length_b   1.000
_cell.length_c   1.000
_cell.angle_alpha   90.00
_cell.angle_beta   90.00
_cell.angle_gamma   90.00
#
_symmetry.space_group_name_H-M   'P 1'
#
loop_
_entity.id
_entity.type
_entity.pdbx_description
1 polymer ?
#
loop_
_entity_poly.entity_id
_entity_poly.type
_entity_poly.pdbx_seq_one_letter_code
_entity_poly.pdbx_strand_id
1 'polypeptide(L)'
;QTSSSTSSVRAPQSGVFSTLEDGYETAVTPQTVFQLTPSSLSALLAGQGKEAGGGMGKLITSTRWYFAAALPVSVAERLKEGSTATLRFSGDFDQDIDMRVDQVGQAEGDKSVVVFSTDRYLSQTTLLRQQTAELIFNSWSGLRIPKQALRMEKSTYTDKETGQEVQNNRLGVYALLGGRAEFKTVEVVTEGDDYYVVRSTTDESDALRAGDEVIVRATELYDGQLLEY
;
A
#
# COMPACT_ATOMS: atom_id res chain seq x y z
N GLN A 1 -13.23 -28.15 -50.90
CA GLN A 1 -13.97 -27.93 -49.63
C GLN A 1 -13.14 -28.55 -48.51
N THR A 2 -12.42 -27.76 -47.77
CA THR A 2 -11.76 -28.20 -46.55
C THR A 2 -12.77 -28.13 -45.41
N SER A 3 -13.30 -29.31 -45.00
CA SER A 3 -14.11 -29.43 -43.78
C SER A 3 -13.18 -29.23 -42.59
N SER A 4 -13.23 -28.05 -41.96
CA SER A 4 -12.61 -27.82 -40.70
C SER A 4 -13.39 -28.57 -39.60
N SER A 5 -12.84 -29.68 -39.11
CA SER A 5 -13.40 -30.34 -37.96
C SER A 5 -13.19 -29.46 -36.72
N THR A 6 -14.27 -28.90 -36.22
CA THR A 6 -14.27 -28.14 -34.96
C THR A 6 -14.46 -29.13 -33.82
N SER A 7 -13.47 -29.20 -32.91
CA SER A 7 -13.62 -30.01 -31.69
C SER A 7 -14.04 -29.05 -30.56
N SER A 8 -15.12 -29.45 -29.83
CA SER A 8 -15.61 -28.68 -28.68
C SER A 8 -15.08 -29.30 -27.39
N VAL A 9 -14.39 -28.44 -26.59
CA VAL A 9 -13.94 -28.82 -25.25
C VAL A 9 -14.78 -28.08 -24.23
N ARG A 10 -15.28 -28.80 -23.23
CA ARG A 10 -16.04 -28.22 -22.12
C ARG A 10 -15.19 -28.20 -20.85
N ALA A 11 -15.23 -27.10 -20.11
CA ALA A 11 -14.61 -27.02 -18.79
C ALA A 11 -15.33 -28.02 -17.84
N PRO A 12 -14.57 -28.81 -17.07
CA PRO A 12 -15.13 -29.76 -16.13
C PRO A 12 -15.79 -29.11 -14.92
N GLN A 13 -15.44 -27.88 -14.61
CA GLN A 13 -15.96 -27.08 -13.50
C GLN A 13 -15.80 -25.56 -13.77
N SER A 14 -16.41 -24.75 -12.91
CA SER A 14 -16.28 -23.29 -12.98
C SER A 14 -14.87 -22.84 -12.62
N GLY A 15 -14.36 -21.82 -13.32
CA GLY A 15 -13.03 -21.26 -13.10
C GLY A 15 -12.67 -20.20 -14.13
N VAL A 16 -11.48 -19.63 -13.99
CA VAL A 16 -10.88 -18.69 -14.95
C VAL A 16 -9.95 -19.47 -15.87
N PHE A 17 -10.19 -19.40 -17.18
CA PHE A 17 -9.31 -20.02 -18.16
C PHE A 17 -8.12 -19.09 -18.45
N SER A 18 -6.90 -19.63 -18.38
CA SER A 18 -5.67 -18.98 -18.76
C SER A 18 -4.97 -19.74 -19.88
N THR A 19 -4.55 -19.02 -20.91
CA THR A 19 -3.78 -19.60 -22.02
C THR A 19 -2.30 -19.80 -21.67
N LEU A 20 -1.84 -19.24 -20.55
CA LEU A 20 -0.46 -19.41 -20.09
C LEU A 20 -0.28 -20.79 -19.46
N GLU A 21 0.51 -21.62 -20.14
CA GLU A 21 1.01 -22.89 -19.65
C GLU A 21 2.54 -22.87 -19.83
N ASP A 22 3.29 -22.81 -18.75
CA ASP A 22 4.73 -22.59 -18.74
C ASP A 22 5.53 -23.71 -18.05
N GLY A 23 4.85 -24.83 -17.72
CA GLY A 23 5.46 -25.98 -17.08
C GLY A 23 5.70 -25.86 -15.59
N TYR A 24 5.32 -24.74 -14.96
CA TYR A 24 5.42 -24.55 -13.51
C TYR A 24 4.12 -24.91 -12.75
N GLU A 25 3.07 -25.32 -13.46
CA GLU A 25 1.75 -25.59 -12.88
C GLU A 25 1.75 -26.65 -11.78
N THR A 26 2.69 -27.62 -11.88
CA THR A 26 2.88 -28.67 -10.86
C THR A 26 3.99 -28.37 -9.88
N ALA A 27 4.94 -27.50 -10.22
CA ALA A 27 6.09 -27.15 -9.37
C ALA A 27 5.72 -26.06 -8.34
N VAL A 28 4.91 -25.09 -8.75
CA VAL A 28 4.46 -23.97 -7.89
C VAL A 28 2.96 -24.04 -7.73
N THR A 29 2.51 -24.70 -6.68
CA THR A 29 1.10 -24.87 -6.31
C THR A 29 0.78 -24.12 -5.02
N PRO A 30 -0.50 -23.94 -4.66
CA PRO A 30 -0.88 -23.38 -3.37
C PRO A 30 -0.30 -24.11 -2.15
N GLN A 31 0.09 -25.38 -2.31
CA GLN A 31 0.70 -26.17 -1.25
C GLN A 31 2.22 -26.03 -1.20
N THR A 32 2.88 -25.96 -2.36
CA THR A 32 4.34 -25.91 -2.44
C THR A 32 4.90 -24.50 -2.27
N VAL A 33 4.10 -23.45 -2.49
CA VAL A 33 4.52 -22.06 -2.33
C VAL A 33 5.03 -21.75 -0.92
N PHE A 34 4.45 -22.39 0.09
CA PHE A 34 4.85 -22.24 1.50
C PHE A 34 6.14 -22.99 1.88
N GLN A 35 6.66 -23.81 0.98
CA GLN A 35 7.91 -24.56 1.17
C GLN A 35 9.10 -23.92 0.44
N LEU A 36 8.87 -22.80 -0.23
CA LEU A 36 9.91 -22.10 -0.97
C LEU A 36 10.95 -21.51 -0.01
N THR A 37 12.20 -21.75 -0.34
CA THR A 37 13.37 -21.11 0.28
C THR A 37 13.97 -20.09 -0.69
N PRO A 38 14.80 -19.14 -0.22
CA PRO A 38 15.48 -18.19 -1.10
C PRO A 38 16.23 -18.85 -2.26
N SER A 39 16.95 -19.95 -2.00
CA SER A 39 17.66 -20.70 -3.04
C SER A 39 16.70 -21.39 -4.03
N SER A 40 15.64 -22.04 -3.55
CA SER A 40 14.66 -22.70 -4.42
C SER A 40 13.88 -21.69 -5.27
N LEU A 41 13.49 -20.54 -4.71
CA LEU A 41 12.85 -19.47 -5.47
C LEU A 41 13.80 -18.88 -6.53
N SER A 42 15.07 -18.67 -6.18
CA SER A 42 16.08 -18.20 -7.13
C SER A 42 16.26 -19.18 -8.30
N ALA A 43 16.28 -20.49 -8.03
CA ALA A 43 16.38 -21.52 -9.06
C ALA A 43 15.14 -21.51 -10.00
N LEU A 44 13.93 -21.33 -9.44
CA LEU A 44 12.72 -21.16 -10.24
C LEU A 44 12.77 -19.92 -11.13
N LEU A 45 13.24 -18.79 -10.60
CA LEU A 45 13.38 -17.54 -11.34
C LEU A 45 14.47 -17.59 -12.43
N ALA A 46 15.50 -18.42 -12.24
CA ALA A 46 16.56 -18.62 -13.25
C ALA A 46 16.12 -19.42 -14.48
N GLY A 47 14.83 -19.79 -14.56
CA GLY A 47 14.24 -20.32 -15.80
C GLY A 47 14.57 -21.78 -16.08
N GLN A 48 14.86 -22.60 -15.07
CA GLN A 48 14.92 -24.06 -15.25
C GLN A 48 13.50 -24.63 -15.31
N GLY A 49 12.64 -24.01 -16.11
CA GLY A 49 11.29 -24.47 -16.39
C GLY A 49 11.31 -25.79 -17.12
N LYS A 50 10.37 -26.66 -16.78
CA LYS A 50 10.06 -27.82 -17.60
C LYS A 50 9.42 -27.31 -18.89
N GLU A 51 9.58 -28.07 -19.98
CA GLU A 51 8.86 -27.78 -21.21
C GLU A 51 7.37 -27.65 -20.92
N ALA A 52 6.75 -26.61 -21.48
CA ALA A 52 5.31 -26.42 -21.38
C ALA A 52 4.60 -27.68 -21.88
N GLY A 53 3.65 -28.20 -21.11
CA GLY A 53 2.81 -29.31 -21.57
C GLY A 53 2.06 -28.85 -22.82
N GLY A 54 1.89 -29.68 -23.85
CA GLY A 54 1.22 -29.31 -25.08
C GLY A 54 -0.30 -29.08 -24.95
N GLY A 55 -0.75 -28.54 -23.84
CA GLY A 55 -2.14 -28.18 -23.54
C GLY A 55 -2.60 -26.88 -24.21
N MET A 56 -3.91 -26.63 -24.22
CA MET A 56 -4.50 -25.39 -24.73
C MET A 56 -4.48 -24.27 -23.66
N GLY A 57 -4.07 -24.60 -22.45
CA GLY A 57 -4.09 -23.72 -21.29
C GLY A 57 -4.52 -24.41 -20.02
N LYS A 58 -4.72 -23.65 -18.95
CA LYS A 58 -5.11 -24.15 -17.63
C LYS A 58 -6.41 -23.54 -17.11
N LEU A 59 -7.13 -24.28 -16.29
CA LEU A 59 -8.33 -23.83 -15.60
C LEU A 59 -7.97 -23.50 -14.14
N ILE A 60 -8.07 -22.24 -13.77
CA ILE A 60 -7.84 -21.77 -12.40
C ILE A 60 -9.16 -21.84 -11.65
N THR A 61 -9.24 -22.70 -10.65
CA THR A 61 -10.46 -22.99 -9.89
C THR A 61 -10.52 -22.31 -8.53
N SER A 62 -9.40 -21.72 -8.07
CA SER A 62 -9.33 -20.91 -6.85
C SER A 62 -9.38 -19.43 -7.20
N THR A 63 -10.12 -18.65 -6.42
CA THR A 63 -10.08 -17.18 -6.51
C THR A 63 -8.82 -16.59 -5.87
N ARG A 64 -8.24 -17.31 -4.92
CA ARG A 64 -7.02 -16.88 -4.23
C ARG A 64 -5.78 -17.23 -5.04
N TRP A 65 -4.90 -16.26 -5.18
CA TRP A 65 -3.59 -16.44 -5.78
C TRP A 65 -2.48 -15.93 -4.85
N TYR A 66 -1.25 -16.34 -5.12
CA TYR A 66 -0.11 -16.12 -4.25
C TYR A 66 1.01 -15.43 -5.00
N PHE A 67 1.75 -14.61 -4.26
CA PHE A 67 2.99 -14.00 -4.70
C PHE A 67 4.08 -14.30 -3.67
N ALA A 68 5.15 -14.97 -4.10
CA ALA A 68 6.30 -15.28 -3.25
C ALA A 68 7.48 -14.39 -3.65
N ALA A 69 8.09 -13.72 -2.68
CA ALA A 69 9.21 -12.83 -2.89
C ALA A 69 10.35 -13.14 -1.92
N ALA A 70 11.60 -13.19 -2.43
CA ALA A 70 12.79 -13.24 -1.59
C ALA A 70 13.18 -11.82 -1.17
N LEU A 71 12.97 -11.50 0.09
CA LEU A 71 13.25 -10.19 0.68
C LEU A 71 14.50 -10.24 1.58
N PRO A 72 15.25 -9.14 1.72
CA PRO A 72 16.25 -9.02 2.78
C PRO A 72 15.63 -9.31 4.15
N VAL A 73 16.33 -10.00 5.02
CA VAL A 73 15.85 -10.36 6.37
C VAL A 73 15.36 -9.14 7.13
N SER A 74 16.09 -8.02 7.07
CA SER A 74 15.70 -6.75 7.72
C SER A 74 14.37 -6.16 7.23
N VAL A 75 13.95 -6.51 6.01
CA VAL A 75 12.66 -6.13 5.43
C VAL A 75 11.59 -7.13 5.83
N ALA A 76 11.89 -8.43 5.73
CA ALA A 76 10.97 -9.50 6.08
C ALA A 76 10.53 -9.46 7.56
N GLU A 77 11.45 -9.15 8.48
CA GLU A 77 11.18 -9.00 9.91
C GLU A 77 10.19 -7.87 10.26
N ARG A 78 10.00 -6.92 9.36
CA ARG A 78 9.00 -5.84 9.52
C ARG A 78 7.58 -6.30 9.15
N LEU A 79 7.46 -7.44 8.49
CA LEU A 79 6.18 -8.00 8.09
C LEU A 79 5.67 -8.95 9.18
N LYS A 80 4.36 -8.92 9.40
CA LYS A 80 3.68 -9.74 10.38
C LYS A 80 2.73 -10.70 9.66
N GLU A 81 2.86 -12.00 9.91
CA GLU A 81 1.90 -12.97 9.39
C GLU A 81 0.47 -12.60 9.79
N GLY A 82 -0.44 -12.71 8.85
CA GLY A 82 -1.83 -12.30 9.01
C GLY A 82 -2.11 -10.82 8.77
N SER A 83 -1.09 -9.95 8.71
CA SER A 83 -1.27 -8.52 8.38
C SER A 83 -1.46 -8.31 6.87
N THR A 84 -1.84 -7.10 6.51
CA THR A 84 -1.93 -6.66 5.12
C THR A 84 -0.68 -5.85 4.76
N ALA A 85 -0.15 -6.10 3.58
CA ALA A 85 0.91 -5.33 2.96
C ALA A 85 0.46 -4.87 1.57
N THR A 86 0.82 -3.66 1.18
CA THR A 86 0.51 -3.13 -0.15
C THR A 86 1.69 -3.38 -1.08
N LEU A 87 1.43 -4.05 -2.21
CA LEU A 87 2.41 -4.31 -3.26
C LEU A 87 2.03 -3.55 -4.52
N ARG A 88 3.00 -2.89 -5.13
CA ARG A 88 2.91 -2.27 -6.45
C ARG A 88 3.72 -3.10 -7.43
N PHE A 89 3.06 -3.68 -8.42
CA PHE A 89 3.72 -4.45 -9.46
C PHE A 89 4.23 -3.54 -10.56
N SER A 90 5.42 -3.84 -11.09
CA SER A 90 5.99 -3.13 -12.23
C SER A 90 5.63 -3.86 -13.51
N GLY A 91 5.30 -3.13 -14.58
CA GLY A 91 5.03 -3.68 -15.90
C GLY A 91 3.55 -3.63 -16.29
N ASP A 92 3.00 -4.75 -16.75
CA ASP A 92 1.66 -4.79 -17.34
C ASP A 92 0.51 -4.61 -16.35
N PHE A 93 0.83 -4.54 -15.06
CA PHE A 93 -0.13 -4.30 -13.99
C PHE A 93 0.44 -3.27 -13.01
N ASP A 94 0.02 -2.02 -13.13
CA ASP A 94 0.53 -0.85 -12.41
C ASP A 94 -0.35 -0.39 -11.24
N GLN A 95 -1.09 -1.31 -10.63
CA GLN A 95 -1.97 -1.01 -9.50
C GLN A 95 -1.38 -1.45 -8.17
N ASP A 96 -1.71 -0.70 -7.13
CA ASP A 96 -1.44 -1.07 -5.75
C ASP A 96 -2.42 -2.16 -5.33
N ILE A 97 -1.90 -3.29 -4.86
CA ILE A 97 -2.70 -4.41 -4.38
C ILE A 97 -2.42 -4.64 -2.90
N ASP A 98 -3.48 -4.61 -2.12
CA ASP A 98 -3.42 -5.07 -0.74
C ASP A 98 -3.44 -6.60 -0.73
N MET A 99 -2.37 -7.17 -0.21
CA MET A 99 -2.19 -8.61 -0.08
C MET A 99 -1.97 -8.98 1.39
N ARG A 100 -2.52 -10.11 1.79
CA ARG A 100 -2.27 -10.67 3.11
C ARG A 100 -0.88 -11.30 3.15
N VAL A 101 -0.14 -11.07 4.20
CA VAL A 101 1.08 -11.79 4.53
C VAL A 101 0.69 -13.15 5.12
N ASP A 102 0.84 -14.21 4.34
CA ASP A 102 0.46 -15.56 4.80
C ASP A 102 1.60 -16.25 5.54
N GLN A 103 2.84 -16.04 5.11
CA GLN A 103 4.03 -16.62 5.75
C GLN A 103 5.25 -15.72 5.59
N VAL A 104 6.04 -15.64 6.65
CA VAL A 104 7.41 -15.15 6.63
C VAL A 104 8.31 -16.35 6.87
N GLY A 105 9.00 -16.82 5.82
CA GLY A 105 9.84 -18.01 5.84
C GLY A 105 11.10 -17.83 6.66
N GLN A 106 11.80 -18.94 6.89
CA GLN A 106 13.09 -18.91 7.57
C GLN A 106 14.16 -18.21 6.71
N ALA A 107 15.07 -17.52 7.38
CA ALA A 107 16.20 -16.89 6.73
C ALA A 107 17.18 -17.93 6.17
N GLU A 108 17.64 -17.71 4.95
CA GLU A 108 18.71 -18.41 4.29
C GLU A 108 19.72 -17.37 3.79
N GLY A 109 20.87 -17.26 4.48
CA GLY A 109 21.79 -16.16 4.28
C GLY A 109 21.19 -14.82 4.70
N ASP A 110 21.16 -13.85 3.79
CA ASP A 110 20.64 -12.51 4.01
C ASP A 110 19.17 -12.33 3.57
N LYS A 111 18.51 -13.42 3.13
CA LYS A 111 17.16 -13.39 2.57
C LYS A 111 16.19 -14.33 3.27
N SER A 112 14.92 -13.99 3.19
CA SER A 112 13.79 -14.80 3.60
C SER A 112 12.72 -14.74 2.51
N VAL A 113 12.01 -15.86 2.25
CA VAL A 113 10.86 -15.87 1.34
C VAL A 113 9.63 -15.47 2.12
N VAL A 114 8.93 -14.45 1.63
CA VAL A 114 7.62 -14.04 2.13
C VAL A 114 6.55 -14.41 1.11
N VAL A 115 5.48 -15.04 1.59
CA VAL A 115 4.35 -15.45 0.77
C VAL A 115 3.17 -14.51 1.07
N PHE A 116 2.69 -13.87 0.01
CA PHE A 116 1.52 -12.99 0.03
C PHE A 116 0.37 -13.65 -0.71
N SER A 117 -0.88 -13.35 -0.31
CA SER A 117 -2.07 -13.81 -1.01
C SER A 117 -3.14 -12.73 -1.11
N THR A 118 -3.95 -12.83 -2.16
CA THR A 118 -5.16 -12.03 -2.34
C THR A 118 -6.16 -12.79 -3.23
N ASP A 119 -7.42 -12.38 -3.20
CA ASP A 119 -8.47 -12.84 -4.11
C ASP A 119 -8.88 -11.79 -5.14
N ARG A 120 -8.20 -10.64 -5.12
CA ARG A 120 -8.47 -9.52 -6.04
C ARG A 120 -7.70 -9.69 -7.35
N TYR A 121 -8.25 -9.16 -8.43
CA TYR A 121 -7.61 -9.03 -9.75
C TYR A 121 -7.14 -10.34 -10.40
N LEU A 122 -7.64 -11.50 -9.99
CA LEU A 122 -7.23 -12.80 -10.53
C LEU A 122 -7.26 -12.83 -12.06
N SER A 123 -8.34 -12.36 -12.69
CA SER A 123 -8.49 -12.37 -14.15
C SER A 123 -7.44 -11.53 -14.89
N GLN A 124 -6.91 -10.50 -14.24
CA GLN A 124 -5.89 -9.60 -14.81
C GLN A 124 -4.47 -10.11 -14.57
N THR A 125 -4.28 -10.98 -13.59
CA THR A 125 -2.96 -11.50 -13.19
C THR A 125 -2.66 -12.90 -13.71
N THR A 126 -3.61 -13.56 -14.41
CA THR A 126 -3.47 -14.95 -14.88
C THR A 126 -2.30 -15.18 -15.85
N LEU A 127 -1.87 -14.15 -16.57
CA LEU A 127 -0.74 -14.19 -17.50
C LEU A 127 0.58 -13.73 -16.89
N LEU A 128 0.55 -13.24 -15.65
CA LEU A 128 1.74 -12.81 -14.94
C LEU A 128 2.40 -14.04 -14.27
N ARG A 129 3.72 -14.15 -14.38
CA ARG A 129 4.47 -15.21 -13.72
C ARG A 129 5.58 -14.64 -12.86
N GLN A 130 6.61 -14.11 -13.47
CA GLN A 130 7.69 -13.43 -12.78
C GLN A 130 7.47 -11.92 -12.86
N GLN A 131 7.35 -11.29 -11.69
CA GLN A 131 7.11 -9.86 -11.59
C GLN A 131 8.06 -9.22 -10.59
N THR A 132 8.45 -7.99 -10.87
CA THR A 132 9.05 -7.12 -9.87
C THR A 132 7.94 -6.39 -9.14
N ALA A 133 7.98 -6.38 -7.82
CA ALA A 133 7.03 -5.64 -7.01
C ALA A 133 7.76 -4.75 -6.01
N GLU A 134 7.23 -3.55 -5.80
CA GLU A 134 7.62 -2.66 -4.74
C GLU A 134 6.73 -2.94 -3.52
N LEU A 135 7.35 -3.18 -2.37
CA LEU A 135 6.64 -3.35 -1.11
C LEU A 135 6.49 -1.99 -0.42
N ILE A 136 5.25 -1.55 -0.29
CA ILE A 136 4.93 -0.25 0.29
C ILE A 136 4.70 -0.43 1.79
N PHE A 137 5.62 0.10 2.59
CA PHE A 137 5.45 0.20 4.04
C PHE A 137 4.84 1.53 4.38
N ASN A 138 3.73 1.51 5.13
CA ASN A 138 3.11 2.70 5.68
C ASN A 138 2.71 3.74 4.61
N SER A 139 1.67 3.49 3.86
CA SER A 139 0.99 4.55 3.12
C SER A 139 0.21 5.40 4.13
N TRP A 140 0.73 6.60 4.42
CA TRP A 140 0.03 7.56 5.25
C TRP A 140 -0.83 8.47 4.36
N SER A 141 -2.10 8.58 4.69
CA SER A 141 -3.00 9.53 4.05
C SER A 141 -3.05 10.80 4.89
N GLY A 142 -2.77 11.94 4.28
CA GLY A 142 -2.78 13.24 4.94
C GLY A 142 -2.17 14.33 4.08
N LEU A 143 -2.11 15.54 4.64
CA LEU A 143 -1.50 16.71 4.01
C LEU A 143 -0.06 16.83 4.46
N ARG A 144 0.84 17.02 3.51
CA ARG A 144 2.25 17.28 3.81
C ARG A 144 2.45 18.76 4.09
N ILE A 145 2.98 19.06 5.27
CA ILE A 145 3.32 20.43 5.69
C ILE A 145 4.79 20.51 6.08
N PRO A 146 5.49 21.66 5.85
CA PRO A 146 6.84 21.87 6.38
C PRO A 146 6.83 21.82 7.92
N LYS A 147 7.86 21.24 8.53
CA LYS A 147 7.97 21.20 10.00
C LYS A 147 7.86 22.57 10.65
N GLN A 148 8.39 23.60 9.99
CA GLN A 148 8.37 24.98 10.46
C GLN A 148 6.96 25.62 10.44
N ALA A 149 5.99 25.03 9.73
CA ALA A 149 4.63 25.56 9.71
C ALA A 149 3.80 25.11 10.92
N LEU A 150 4.20 24.01 11.58
CA LEU A 150 3.46 23.49 12.74
C LEU A 150 3.59 24.42 13.93
N ARG A 151 2.47 24.78 14.53
CA ARG A 151 2.36 25.70 15.67
C ARG A 151 1.50 25.09 16.76
N MET A 152 1.77 25.52 17.98
CA MET A 152 0.92 25.23 19.12
C MET A 152 0.26 26.53 19.59
N GLU A 153 -1.05 26.60 19.44
CA GLU A 153 -1.86 27.70 19.93
C GLU A 153 -2.38 27.37 21.34
N LYS A 154 -2.19 28.29 22.26
CA LYS A 154 -2.72 28.19 23.63
C LYS A 154 -4.03 28.97 23.68
N SER A 155 -5.13 28.27 23.90
CA SER A 155 -6.42 28.91 24.20
C SER A 155 -6.85 28.60 25.62
N THR A 156 -7.35 29.62 26.31
CA THR A 156 -7.94 29.46 27.65
C THR A 156 -9.45 29.61 27.51
N TYR A 157 -10.21 28.67 27.99
CA TYR A 157 -11.65 28.78 28.07
C TYR A 157 -12.12 28.49 29.50
N THR A 158 -13.23 29.11 29.89
CA THR A 158 -13.84 28.85 31.17
C THR A 158 -14.84 27.70 31.00
N ASP A 159 -14.61 26.63 31.71
CA ASP A 159 -15.53 25.50 31.78
C ASP A 159 -16.86 25.96 32.39
N LYS A 160 -17.96 25.74 31.66
CA LYS A 160 -19.30 26.23 32.03
C LYS A 160 -19.90 25.50 33.25
N GLU A 161 -19.43 24.30 33.56
CA GLU A 161 -19.94 23.49 34.66
C GLU A 161 -19.15 23.74 35.95
N THR A 162 -17.83 23.93 35.83
CA THR A 162 -16.95 24.08 37.00
C THR A 162 -16.52 25.51 37.26
N GLY A 163 -16.71 26.45 36.31
CA GLY A 163 -16.27 27.83 36.40
C GLY A 163 -14.74 28.00 36.41
N GLN A 164 -13.99 26.95 36.17
CA GLN A 164 -12.53 26.97 36.16
C GLN A 164 -11.98 27.34 34.76
N GLU A 165 -10.88 28.08 34.76
CA GLU A 165 -10.13 28.32 33.53
C GLU A 165 -9.36 27.07 33.14
N VAL A 166 -9.66 26.52 31.96
CA VAL A 166 -9.01 25.37 31.37
C VAL A 166 -8.11 25.84 30.23
N GLN A 167 -6.83 25.55 30.32
CA GLN A 167 -5.90 25.78 29.20
C GLN A 167 -6.00 24.61 28.22
N ASN A 168 -6.32 24.94 26.97
CA ASN A 168 -6.32 23.99 25.87
C ASN A 168 -5.19 24.36 24.90
N ASN A 169 -4.29 23.40 24.65
CA ASN A 169 -3.24 23.54 23.68
C ASN A 169 -3.69 22.89 22.38
N ARG A 170 -3.87 23.66 21.32
CA ARG A 170 -4.26 23.15 20.00
C ARG A 170 -3.03 23.11 19.08
N LEU A 171 -2.79 21.96 18.48
CA LEU A 171 -1.76 21.80 17.45
C LEU A 171 -2.37 22.12 16.10
N GLY A 172 -1.67 22.94 15.29
CA GLY A 172 -2.23 23.38 14.03
C GLY A 172 -1.23 24.11 13.15
N VAL A 173 -1.73 24.66 12.06
CA VAL A 173 -1.02 25.53 11.14
C VAL A 173 -1.82 26.80 10.88
N TYR A 174 -1.15 27.89 10.54
CA TYR A 174 -1.83 29.05 9.99
C TYR A 174 -1.88 28.93 8.48
N ALA A 175 -3.09 28.90 7.92
CA ALA A 175 -3.35 28.95 6.47
C ALA A 175 -3.66 30.42 6.07
N LEU A 176 -3.17 30.82 4.91
CA LEU A 176 -3.47 32.13 4.34
C LEU A 176 -4.75 32.02 3.51
N LEU A 177 -5.86 32.56 4.02
CA LEU A 177 -7.17 32.55 3.36
C LEU A 177 -7.68 33.99 3.21
N GLY A 178 -7.86 34.44 1.97
CA GLY A 178 -8.39 35.79 1.71
C GLY A 178 -7.55 36.92 2.33
N GLY A 179 -6.22 36.76 2.43
CA GLY A 179 -5.31 37.74 3.05
C GLY A 179 -5.29 37.70 4.57
N ARG A 180 -5.91 36.68 5.18
CA ARG A 180 -5.92 36.49 6.64
C ARG A 180 -5.22 35.20 7.03
N ALA A 181 -4.56 35.21 8.18
CA ALA A 181 -4.05 34.01 8.81
C ALA A 181 -5.17 33.31 9.58
N GLU A 182 -5.57 32.12 9.17
CA GLU A 182 -6.55 31.31 9.87
C GLU A 182 -5.90 30.07 10.48
N PHE A 183 -6.16 29.84 11.76
CA PHE A 183 -5.61 28.70 12.47
C PHE A 183 -6.40 27.44 12.19
N LYS A 184 -5.77 26.45 11.53
CA LYS A 184 -6.35 25.14 11.21
C LYS A 184 -5.76 24.08 12.10
N THR A 185 -6.60 23.43 12.94
CA THR A 185 -6.16 22.38 13.85
C THR A 185 -5.86 21.08 13.11
N VAL A 186 -4.74 20.46 13.47
CA VAL A 186 -4.28 19.23 12.84
C VAL A 186 -3.74 18.24 13.87
N GLU A 187 -3.78 16.96 13.54
CA GLU A 187 -3.03 15.89 14.21
C GLU A 187 -1.86 15.45 13.32
N VAL A 188 -0.72 15.14 13.92
CA VAL A 188 0.43 14.60 13.20
C VAL A 188 0.23 13.10 13.02
N VAL A 189 0.18 12.66 11.76
CA VAL A 189 0.06 11.24 11.37
C VAL A 189 1.42 10.57 11.31
N THR A 190 2.41 11.26 10.71
CA THR A 190 3.80 10.79 10.65
C THR A 190 4.77 11.95 10.43
N GLU A 191 6.04 11.72 10.72
CA GLU A 191 7.13 12.66 10.58
C GLU A 191 8.10 12.19 9.50
N GLY A 192 8.49 13.08 8.59
CA GLY A 192 9.60 12.92 7.65
C GLY A 192 10.80 13.77 8.06
N ASP A 193 11.80 13.87 7.21
CA ASP A 193 13.04 14.62 7.51
C ASP A 193 12.78 16.12 7.69
N ASP A 194 12.03 16.74 6.76
CA ASP A 194 11.76 18.18 6.71
C ASP A 194 10.26 18.54 6.78
N TYR A 195 9.37 17.53 6.94
CA TYR A 195 7.93 17.69 6.89
C TYR A 195 7.21 16.82 7.93
N TYR A 196 5.95 17.19 8.19
CA TYR A 196 4.96 16.32 8.81
C TYR A 196 3.87 15.95 7.81
N VAL A 197 3.33 14.75 7.91
CA VAL A 197 2.04 14.41 7.33
C VAL A 197 1.00 14.61 8.42
N VAL A 198 0.02 15.45 8.13
CA VAL A 198 -1.00 15.84 9.11
C VAL A 198 -2.40 15.56 8.57
N ARG A 199 -3.35 15.38 9.47
CA ARG A 199 -4.78 15.30 9.19
C ARG A 199 -5.49 16.42 9.92
N SER A 200 -6.44 17.10 9.26
CA SER A 200 -7.30 18.08 9.93
C SER A 200 -8.18 17.40 10.97
N THR A 201 -8.36 18.05 12.12
CA THR A 201 -9.23 17.57 13.20
C THR A 201 -10.54 18.31 13.28
N THR A 202 -10.76 19.31 12.42
CA THR A 202 -11.98 20.10 12.32
C THR A 202 -12.89 19.62 11.20
N ASP A 203 -14.16 20.05 11.24
CA ASP A 203 -15.17 19.75 10.22
C ASP A 203 -14.80 20.30 8.84
N GLU A 204 -15.44 19.77 7.78
CA GLU A 204 -15.10 20.04 6.38
C GLU A 204 -15.01 21.51 5.98
N SER A 205 -15.81 22.39 6.63
CA SER A 205 -15.80 23.83 6.32
C SER A 205 -14.55 24.55 6.82
N ASP A 206 -13.95 24.06 7.91
CA ASP A 206 -12.81 24.67 8.58
C ASP A 206 -11.53 23.80 8.51
N ALA A 207 -11.58 22.73 7.77
CA ALA A 207 -10.46 21.80 7.59
C ALA A 207 -9.35 22.43 6.75
N LEU A 208 -8.09 22.09 7.09
CA LEU A 208 -6.96 22.30 6.20
C LEU A 208 -7.11 21.43 4.95
N ARG A 209 -6.93 22.01 3.76
CA ARG A 209 -7.13 21.33 2.47
C ARG A 209 -5.87 21.30 1.63
N ALA A 210 -5.84 20.37 0.69
CA ALA A 210 -4.81 20.35 -0.32
C ALA A 210 -4.89 21.60 -1.20
N GLY A 211 -3.76 22.32 -1.30
CA GLY A 211 -3.69 23.60 -2.02
C GLY A 211 -3.78 24.84 -1.13
N ASP A 212 -4.10 24.71 0.16
CA ASP A 212 -4.03 25.83 1.10
C ASP A 212 -2.56 26.28 1.27
N GLU A 213 -2.36 27.58 1.26
CA GLU A 213 -1.05 28.17 1.52
C GLU A 213 -0.80 28.22 3.03
N VAL A 214 0.23 27.51 3.52
CA VAL A 214 0.60 27.52 4.94
C VAL A 214 1.70 28.50 5.24
N ILE A 215 1.55 29.28 6.31
CA ILE A 215 2.50 30.29 6.74
C ILE A 215 3.64 29.61 7.51
N VAL A 216 4.83 29.62 6.92
CA VAL A 216 6.03 28.98 7.49
C VAL A 216 6.79 29.92 8.40
N ARG A 217 6.95 31.19 7.99
CA ARG A 217 7.75 32.20 8.70
C ARG A 217 6.89 33.40 9.03
N ALA A 218 6.52 33.50 10.27
CA ALA A 218 6.00 34.71 10.88
C ALA A 218 6.17 34.60 12.41
N THR A 219 6.40 35.71 13.08
CA THR A 219 6.39 35.84 14.52
C THR A 219 5.06 36.45 14.95
N GLU A 220 4.48 35.92 16.04
CA GLU A 220 3.27 36.45 16.66
C GLU A 220 2.02 36.46 15.77
N LEU A 221 1.76 35.32 15.12
CA LEU A 221 0.49 35.13 14.41
C LEU A 221 -0.64 34.86 15.41
N TYR A 222 -1.82 35.43 15.10
CA TYR A 222 -3.07 35.09 15.76
C TYR A 222 -4.19 34.85 14.73
N ASP A 223 -5.19 34.08 15.13
CA ASP A 223 -6.30 33.73 14.26
C ASP A 223 -7.08 34.96 13.79
N GLY A 224 -7.34 35.05 12.48
CA GLY A 224 -8.01 36.18 11.83
C GLY A 224 -7.11 37.39 11.53
N GLN A 225 -5.81 37.32 11.79
CA GLN A 225 -4.87 38.41 11.51
C GLN A 225 -4.78 38.73 10.02
N LEU A 226 -4.99 40.00 9.66
CA LEU A 226 -4.71 40.49 8.31
C LEU A 226 -3.22 40.55 8.07
N LEU A 227 -2.77 39.98 6.97
CA LEU A 227 -1.38 40.05 6.52
C LEU A 227 -1.29 41.06 5.37
N GLU A 228 -0.52 42.12 5.60
CA GLU A 228 -0.15 43.06 4.54
C GLU A 228 1.07 42.49 3.80
N TYR A 229 1.01 42.48 2.48
CA TYR A 229 2.10 42.03 1.59
C TYR A 229 3.13 43.14 1.39
#